data_04cf3b49d326852beeeadd1064b1c74b
#
_entry.id   04cf3b49d326852beeeadd1064b1c74b
#
_cell.length_a   1.000
_cell.length_b   1.000
_cell.length_c   1.000
_cell.angle_alpha   90.00
_cell.angle_beta   90.00
_cell.angle_gamma   90.00
#
_symmetry.space_group_name_H-M   'P 1'
#
loop_
_entity.id
_entity.type
_entity.pdbx_description
1 polymer ?
#
loop_
_entity_poly.entity_id
_entity_poly.type
_entity_poly.pdbx_seq_one_letter_code
_entity_poly.pdbx_strand_id
1 'polypeptide(L)'
;MSVNIKTEQELVGQNVPAVVFHTRQGDAWVDVSTDELFAGKKVVVFSLPGAFTPTCSSTHLPRYNELYPVFKSLGIDSILCVSVNDTFVMNAWKDDQDAENIRFIPDGNGEFTAGMGLLVDKDDLGFGKRSWRYSMYVEDGTVKKMFIEPDKPGDPFEVSDADTMLKYLDPNYQQPPSVAIFTKPGCPFCAKAKALLKEKGLSYEEIVLGRDASTVAVRAISGRTTVPQIFIDGQHVGGCDDLMALDARGGLTPLLQGD
;
A
#
# COMPACT_ATOMS: atom_id res chain seq x y z
N MET A 1 8.96 4.46 28.91
CA MET A 1 8.75 3.11 29.49
C MET A 1 8.88 2.11 28.36
N SER A 2 9.62 1.02 28.52
CA SER A 2 9.70 -0.01 27.51
C SER A 2 8.32 -0.66 27.36
N VAL A 3 7.89 -0.83 26.11
CA VAL A 3 6.62 -1.51 25.81
C VAL A 3 6.86 -3.02 25.96
N ASN A 4 6.05 -3.68 26.80
CA ASN A 4 6.15 -5.13 26.95
C ASN A 4 5.34 -5.83 25.84
N ILE A 5 5.95 -5.94 24.66
CA ILE A 5 5.38 -6.61 23.48
C ILE A 5 6.16 -7.86 23.16
N LYS A 6 5.50 -8.83 22.52
CA LYS A 6 6.16 -10.03 21.99
C LYS A 6 7.10 -9.69 20.84
N THR A 7 8.16 -10.46 20.74
CA THR A 7 9.15 -10.38 19.66
C THR A 7 8.74 -11.23 18.46
N GLU A 8 9.41 -11.01 17.32
CA GLU A 8 9.24 -11.85 16.14
C GLU A 8 9.48 -13.33 16.44
N GLN A 9 10.55 -13.65 17.21
CA GLN A 9 10.90 -15.03 17.55
C GLN A 9 9.82 -15.75 18.37
N GLU A 10 9.05 -15.02 19.15
CA GLU A 10 7.94 -15.58 19.94
C GLU A 10 6.68 -15.80 19.12
N LEU A 11 6.52 -15.11 17.98
CA LEU A 11 5.31 -15.14 17.17
C LEU A 11 5.44 -15.99 15.92
N VAL A 12 6.61 -16.04 15.29
CA VAL A 12 6.82 -16.88 14.10
C VAL A 12 6.64 -18.35 14.43
N GLY A 13 5.85 -19.05 13.62
CA GLY A 13 5.46 -20.44 13.82
C GLY A 13 4.22 -20.62 14.71
N GLN A 14 3.72 -19.56 15.35
CA GLN A 14 2.47 -19.62 16.12
C GLN A 14 1.25 -19.40 15.20
N ASN A 15 0.12 -19.95 15.62
CA ASN A 15 -1.15 -19.62 14.96
C ASN A 15 -1.63 -18.24 15.41
N VAL A 16 -2.31 -17.54 14.50
CA VAL A 16 -3.03 -16.32 14.85
C VAL A 16 -4.11 -16.62 15.92
N PRO A 17 -4.44 -15.65 16.80
CA PRO A 17 -5.47 -15.84 17.82
C PRO A 17 -6.84 -16.15 17.19
N ALA A 18 -7.58 -17.07 17.82
CA ALA A 18 -8.94 -17.38 17.44
C ALA A 18 -9.89 -16.30 17.97
N VAL A 19 -10.35 -15.41 17.07
CA VAL A 19 -11.19 -14.24 17.39
C VAL A 19 -12.32 -14.12 16.37
N VAL A 20 -13.43 -13.54 16.79
CA VAL A 20 -14.53 -13.11 15.91
C VAL A 20 -14.59 -11.59 15.89
N PHE A 21 -14.44 -11.01 14.71
CA PHE A 21 -14.54 -9.58 14.49
C PHE A 21 -15.97 -9.19 14.13
N HIS A 22 -16.52 -8.22 14.84
CA HIS A 22 -17.85 -7.67 14.55
C HIS A 22 -17.73 -6.55 13.51
N THR A 23 -18.09 -6.84 12.27
CA THR A 23 -18.02 -5.92 11.13
C THR A 23 -19.38 -5.44 10.68
N ARG A 24 -19.42 -4.43 9.83
CA ARG A 24 -20.66 -4.00 9.15
C ARG A 24 -20.48 -4.01 7.64
N GLN A 25 -21.49 -4.53 6.94
CA GLN A 25 -21.63 -4.42 5.49
C GLN A 25 -22.96 -3.72 5.20
N GLY A 26 -22.88 -2.46 4.77
CA GLY A 26 -24.05 -1.60 4.72
C GLY A 26 -24.68 -1.44 6.11
N ASP A 27 -25.99 -1.76 6.23
CA ASP A 27 -26.72 -1.68 7.51
C ASP A 27 -26.72 -2.98 8.33
N ALA A 28 -26.12 -4.05 7.85
CA ALA A 28 -26.09 -5.34 8.52
C ALA A 28 -24.80 -5.54 9.34
N TRP A 29 -24.95 -6.10 10.55
CA TRP A 29 -23.84 -6.64 11.30
C TRP A 29 -23.41 -7.99 10.70
N VAL A 30 -22.11 -8.17 10.50
CA VAL A 30 -21.52 -9.38 9.94
C VAL A 30 -20.32 -9.79 10.80
N ASP A 31 -20.40 -10.97 11.35
CA ASP A 31 -19.29 -11.56 12.11
C ASP A 31 -18.31 -12.22 11.15
N VAL A 32 -17.02 -11.96 11.36
CA VAL A 32 -15.92 -12.51 10.57
C VAL A 32 -14.91 -13.17 11.51
N SER A 33 -14.71 -14.47 11.38
CA SER A 33 -13.76 -15.20 12.21
C SER A 33 -12.33 -15.15 11.63
N THR A 34 -11.34 -15.33 12.49
CA THR A 34 -9.94 -15.53 12.06
C THR A 34 -9.79 -16.74 11.16
N ASP A 35 -10.54 -17.82 11.42
CA ASP A 35 -10.54 -19.00 10.54
C ASP A 35 -10.99 -18.64 9.12
N GLU A 36 -12.08 -17.89 8.97
CA GLU A 36 -12.54 -17.41 7.66
C GLU A 36 -11.51 -16.53 6.95
N LEU A 37 -10.75 -15.72 7.70
CA LEU A 37 -9.74 -14.84 7.13
C LEU A 37 -8.49 -15.58 6.67
N PHE A 38 -8.06 -16.63 7.38
CA PHE A 38 -6.74 -17.20 7.26
C PHE A 38 -6.68 -18.66 6.79
N ALA A 39 -7.72 -19.49 7.02
CA ALA A 39 -7.68 -20.92 6.71
C ALA A 39 -7.44 -21.17 5.21
N GLY A 40 -6.37 -21.92 4.89
CA GLY A 40 -5.96 -22.26 3.54
C GLY A 40 -5.50 -21.08 2.68
N LYS A 41 -5.19 -19.92 3.28
CA LYS A 41 -4.86 -18.69 2.55
C LYS A 41 -3.47 -18.17 2.91
N LYS A 42 -2.89 -17.42 1.97
CA LYS A 42 -1.71 -16.60 2.13
C LYS A 42 -2.13 -15.15 2.34
N VAL A 43 -1.90 -14.61 3.50
CA VAL A 43 -2.42 -13.31 3.90
C VAL A 43 -1.30 -12.41 4.40
N VAL A 44 -1.25 -11.19 3.91
CA VAL A 44 -0.44 -10.13 4.50
C VAL A 44 -1.33 -9.32 5.44
N VAL A 45 -0.85 -9.08 6.64
CA VAL A 45 -1.54 -8.24 7.62
C VAL A 45 -0.62 -7.10 8.01
N PHE A 46 -1.14 -5.90 8.07
CA PHE A 46 -0.47 -4.80 8.76
C PHE A 46 -1.39 -4.21 9.82
N SER A 47 -0.79 -3.80 10.92
CA SER A 47 -1.52 -3.20 12.04
C SER A 47 -0.83 -1.92 12.48
N LEU A 48 -1.61 -1.03 13.06
CA LEU A 48 -1.22 0.34 13.30
C LEU A 48 -1.93 0.92 14.52
N PRO A 49 -1.41 2.01 15.13
CA PRO A 49 -1.97 2.61 16.34
C PRO A 49 -3.39 3.17 16.19
N GLY A 50 -3.80 3.54 14.98
CA GLY A 50 -5.18 4.00 14.80
C GLY A 50 -5.48 4.54 13.40
N ALA A 51 -6.72 4.36 12.98
CA ALA A 51 -7.28 5.00 11.80
C ALA A 51 -7.17 6.54 11.91
N PHE A 52 -7.05 7.24 10.79
CA PHE A 52 -6.92 8.70 10.68
C PHE A 52 -5.67 9.30 11.34
N THR A 53 -4.74 8.50 11.88
CA THR A 53 -3.48 9.05 12.40
C THR A 53 -2.51 9.36 11.24
N PRO A 54 -1.59 10.36 11.39
CA PRO A 54 -0.83 10.89 10.27
C PRO A 54 -0.04 9.83 9.48
N THR A 55 0.86 9.09 10.12
CA THR A 55 1.71 8.06 9.47
C THR A 55 0.87 6.96 8.83
N CYS A 56 -0.24 6.57 9.48
CA CYS A 56 -1.12 5.52 9.00
C CYS A 56 -1.83 5.90 7.71
N SER A 57 -2.31 7.16 7.62
CA SER A 57 -3.07 7.66 6.47
C SER A 57 -2.19 8.18 5.34
N SER A 58 -1.00 8.71 5.62
CA SER A 58 -0.15 9.32 4.59
C SER A 58 0.83 8.37 3.94
N THR A 59 1.18 7.25 4.59
CA THR A 59 2.30 6.41 4.14
C THR A 59 1.98 4.92 4.24
N HIS A 60 1.59 4.43 5.42
CA HIS A 60 1.47 3.00 5.67
C HIS A 60 0.39 2.33 4.81
N LEU A 61 -0.85 2.77 4.95
CA LEU A 61 -2.00 2.24 4.20
C LEU A 61 -1.91 2.50 2.68
N PRO A 62 -1.61 3.73 2.20
CA PRO A 62 -1.58 4.00 0.77
C PRO A 62 -0.61 3.09 0.01
N ARG A 63 0.57 2.81 0.58
CA ARG A 63 1.56 1.98 -0.09
C ARG A 63 1.14 0.51 -0.20
N TYR A 64 0.48 -0.06 0.82
CA TYR A 64 -0.10 -1.39 0.71
C TYR A 64 -1.22 -1.45 -0.34
N ASN A 65 -2.05 -0.41 -0.44
CA ASN A 65 -3.12 -0.33 -1.44
C ASN A 65 -2.56 -0.22 -2.86
N GLU A 66 -1.53 0.60 -3.06
CA GLU A 66 -0.82 0.77 -4.34
C GLU A 66 -0.19 -0.55 -4.81
N LEU A 67 0.52 -1.25 -3.91
CA LEU A 67 1.23 -2.50 -4.23
C LEU A 67 0.33 -3.75 -4.23
N TYR A 68 -0.96 -3.63 -3.95
CA TYR A 68 -1.88 -4.76 -3.93
C TYR A 68 -1.81 -5.66 -5.18
N PRO A 69 -1.79 -5.14 -6.43
CA PRO A 69 -1.67 -5.98 -7.63
C PRO A 69 -0.38 -6.81 -7.64
N VAL A 70 0.71 -6.27 -7.11
CA VAL A 70 2.00 -6.97 -7.01
C VAL A 70 1.90 -8.11 -6.00
N PHE A 71 1.38 -7.85 -4.81
CA PHE A 71 1.14 -8.90 -3.80
C PHE A 71 0.24 -10.00 -4.36
N LYS A 72 -0.80 -9.66 -5.11
CA LYS A 72 -1.67 -10.64 -5.79
C LYS A 72 -0.90 -11.50 -6.79
N SER A 73 0.02 -10.93 -7.57
CA SER A 73 0.84 -11.68 -8.52
C SER A 73 1.79 -12.68 -7.85
N LEU A 74 2.18 -12.41 -6.60
CA LEU A 74 2.97 -13.32 -5.75
C LEU A 74 2.12 -14.38 -5.03
N GLY A 75 0.82 -14.45 -5.31
CA GLY A 75 -0.09 -15.44 -4.75
C GLY A 75 -0.63 -15.08 -3.36
N ILE A 76 -0.55 -13.81 -2.94
CA ILE A 76 -1.21 -13.34 -1.71
C ILE A 76 -2.72 -13.24 -1.97
N ASP A 77 -3.52 -13.91 -1.15
CA ASP A 77 -4.97 -13.96 -1.28
C ASP A 77 -5.64 -12.67 -0.83
N SER A 78 -5.12 -12.03 0.22
CA SER A 78 -5.66 -10.76 0.73
C SER A 78 -4.63 -9.98 1.54
N ILE A 79 -4.84 -8.66 1.62
CA ILE A 79 -4.13 -7.78 2.53
C ILE A 79 -5.13 -7.24 3.55
N LEU A 80 -4.84 -7.43 4.83
CA LEU A 80 -5.68 -7.01 5.94
C LEU A 80 -5.05 -5.83 6.67
N CYS A 81 -5.84 -4.81 6.94
CA CYS A 81 -5.51 -3.73 7.87
C CYS A 81 -6.25 -3.96 9.18
N VAL A 82 -5.52 -4.26 10.25
CA VAL A 82 -6.09 -4.48 11.60
C VAL A 82 -5.81 -3.28 12.47
N SER A 83 -6.81 -2.77 13.17
CA SER A 83 -6.64 -1.68 14.12
C SER A 83 -7.61 -1.81 15.29
N VAL A 84 -7.18 -1.35 16.49
CA VAL A 84 -8.02 -1.25 17.68
C VAL A 84 -8.93 -0.02 17.53
N ASN A 85 -9.81 -0.13 16.54
CA ASN A 85 -10.87 0.82 16.22
C ASN A 85 -12.15 0.03 15.93
N ASP A 86 -13.31 0.66 16.12
CA ASP A 86 -14.58 0.06 15.78
C ASP A 86 -14.84 0.02 14.26
N THR A 87 -15.88 -0.70 13.86
CA THR A 87 -16.20 -0.89 12.44
C THR A 87 -16.62 0.40 11.72
N PHE A 88 -17.22 1.36 12.44
CA PHE A 88 -17.66 2.62 11.81
C PHE A 88 -16.45 3.50 11.46
N VAL A 89 -15.48 3.57 12.37
CA VAL A 89 -14.22 4.29 12.13
C VAL A 89 -13.42 3.62 11.01
N MET A 90 -13.32 2.29 11.02
CA MET A 90 -12.57 1.55 9.99
C MET A 90 -13.20 1.70 8.60
N ASN A 91 -14.53 1.64 8.49
CA ASN A 91 -15.23 1.85 7.22
C ASN A 91 -15.08 3.29 6.72
N ALA A 92 -15.28 4.29 7.57
CA ALA A 92 -15.10 5.69 7.21
C ALA A 92 -13.66 5.98 6.75
N TRP A 93 -12.67 5.39 7.42
CA TRP A 93 -11.27 5.55 7.02
C TRP A 93 -10.94 4.85 5.70
N LYS A 94 -11.51 3.68 5.45
CA LYS A 94 -11.39 3.00 4.16
C LYS A 94 -11.89 3.88 3.02
N ASP A 95 -13.07 4.47 3.20
CA ASP A 95 -13.70 5.35 2.20
C ASP A 95 -12.88 6.64 1.99
N ASP A 96 -12.39 7.26 3.08
CA ASP A 96 -11.56 8.47 3.04
C ASP A 96 -10.24 8.24 2.29
N GLN A 97 -9.70 7.03 2.35
CA GLN A 97 -8.41 6.68 1.74
C GLN A 97 -8.54 6.00 0.36
N ASP A 98 -9.75 5.85 -0.20
CA ASP A 98 -10.01 5.12 -1.45
C ASP A 98 -9.32 3.74 -1.49
N ALA A 99 -9.25 3.06 -0.32
CA ALA A 99 -8.47 1.84 -0.13
C ALA A 99 -9.28 0.56 -0.42
N GLU A 100 -9.84 0.46 -1.63
CA GLU A 100 -10.74 -0.62 -2.04
C GLU A 100 -10.08 -2.02 -2.03
N ASN A 101 -8.77 -2.08 -2.23
CA ASN A 101 -8.02 -3.35 -2.31
C ASN A 101 -7.69 -3.94 -0.94
N ILE A 102 -7.79 -3.15 0.12
CA ILE A 102 -7.45 -3.55 1.48
C ILE A 102 -8.71 -3.97 2.23
N ARG A 103 -8.66 -5.11 2.92
CA ARG A 103 -9.74 -5.54 3.81
C ARG A 103 -9.49 -4.97 5.20
N PHE A 104 -10.37 -4.10 5.66
CA PHE A 104 -10.28 -3.47 6.98
C PHE A 104 -10.93 -4.37 8.03
N ILE A 105 -10.19 -4.65 9.10
CA ILE A 105 -10.60 -5.52 10.20
C ILE A 105 -10.65 -4.72 11.49
N PRO A 106 -11.84 -4.44 12.03
CA PRO A 106 -12.03 -3.69 13.27
C PRO A 106 -11.77 -4.61 14.48
N ASP A 107 -10.65 -4.45 15.15
CA ASP A 107 -10.35 -5.12 16.43
C ASP A 107 -10.75 -4.21 17.61
N GLY A 108 -11.99 -3.74 17.63
CA GLY A 108 -12.47 -2.70 18.54
C GLY A 108 -12.26 -3.02 20.03
N ASN A 109 -12.35 -4.28 20.42
CA ASN A 109 -12.06 -4.75 21.78
C ASN A 109 -10.57 -5.04 22.01
N GLY A 110 -9.74 -5.04 20.96
CA GLY A 110 -8.32 -5.36 21.04
C GLY A 110 -8.01 -6.85 21.31
N GLU A 111 -8.97 -7.74 21.05
CA GLU A 111 -8.84 -9.17 21.36
C GLU A 111 -7.77 -9.86 20.52
N PHE A 112 -7.76 -9.58 19.21
CA PHE A 112 -6.75 -10.10 18.29
C PHE A 112 -5.38 -9.53 18.65
N THR A 113 -5.29 -8.23 18.81
CA THR A 113 -4.05 -7.52 19.14
C THR A 113 -3.48 -7.98 20.48
N ALA A 114 -4.34 -8.21 21.50
CA ALA A 114 -3.92 -8.76 22.79
C ALA A 114 -3.44 -10.21 22.66
N GLY A 115 -4.15 -11.03 21.92
CA GLY A 115 -3.77 -12.43 21.65
C GLY A 115 -2.42 -12.53 20.94
N MET A 116 -2.12 -11.60 20.02
CA MET A 116 -0.80 -11.46 19.42
C MET A 116 0.27 -10.95 20.40
N GLY A 117 -0.12 -10.40 21.58
CA GLY A 117 0.82 -9.81 22.54
C GLY A 117 1.38 -8.47 22.07
N LEU A 118 0.63 -7.74 21.26
CA LEU A 118 1.02 -6.47 20.66
C LEU A 118 0.08 -5.30 21.05
N LEU A 119 -0.81 -5.54 22.05
CA LEU A 119 -1.67 -4.49 22.60
C LEU A 119 -0.87 -3.63 23.57
N VAL A 120 -0.85 -2.34 23.33
CA VAL A 120 -0.09 -1.34 24.11
C VAL A 120 -0.99 -0.26 24.64
N ASP A 121 -0.55 0.38 25.71
CA ASP A 121 -1.19 1.56 26.25
C ASP A 121 -0.61 2.83 25.62
N LYS A 122 -1.49 3.70 25.13
CA LYS A 122 -1.18 5.01 24.53
C LYS A 122 -1.96 6.12 25.23
N ASP A 123 -2.15 6.00 26.56
CA ASP A 123 -2.88 6.98 27.37
C ASP A 123 -2.21 8.34 27.37
N ASP A 124 -0.89 8.39 27.22
CA ASP A 124 -0.10 9.62 27.08
C ASP A 124 -0.52 10.47 25.86
N LEU A 125 -1.06 9.81 24.83
CA LEU A 125 -1.62 10.46 23.64
C LEU A 125 -3.15 10.60 23.67
N GLY A 126 -3.79 10.14 24.75
CA GLY A 126 -5.24 10.10 24.86
C GLY A 126 -5.91 9.06 23.96
N PHE A 127 -5.17 8.05 23.51
CA PHE A 127 -5.70 7.03 22.60
C PHE A 127 -6.22 5.79 23.32
N GLY A 128 -5.86 5.59 24.59
CA GLY A 128 -6.12 4.35 25.30
C GLY A 128 -5.31 3.19 24.72
N LYS A 129 -5.87 1.96 24.80
CA LYS A 129 -5.20 0.78 24.28
C LYS A 129 -5.24 0.73 22.76
N ARG A 130 -4.08 0.47 22.14
CA ARG A 130 -3.89 0.43 20.70
C ARG A 130 -3.00 -0.73 20.29
N SER A 131 -2.99 -1.04 19.00
CA SER A 131 -1.99 -1.96 18.46
C SER A 131 -0.62 -1.28 18.38
N TRP A 132 0.42 -2.03 18.75
CA TRP A 132 1.76 -1.70 18.26
C TRP A 132 1.79 -1.81 16.75
N ARG A 133 2.67 -1.05 16.08
CA ARG A 133 2.77 -1.09 14.63
C ARG A 133 3.60 -2.30 14.20
N TYR A 134 3.05 -3.08 13.27
CA TYR A 134 3.74 -4.24 12.67
C TYR A 134 3.16 -4.57 11.29
N SER A 135 3.88 -5.40 10.55
CA SER A 135 3.31 -6.20 9.47
C SER A 135 3.69 -7.66 9.62
N MET A 136 2.88 -8.57 9.07
CA MET A 136 3.14 -10.01 9.10
C MET A 136 2.65 -10.71 7.84
N TYR A 137 3.32 -11.79 7.50
CA TYR A 137 2.88 -12.77 6.53
C TYR A 137 2.37 -14.02 7.24
N VAL A 138 1.17 -14.43 6.89
CA VAL A 138 0.46 -15.59 7.48
C VAL A 138 0.11 -16.56 6.37
N GLU A 139 0.35 -17.84 6.57
CA GLU A 139 -0.05 -18.91 5.68
C GLU A 139 -0.83 -19.95 6.46
N ASP A 140 -2.08 -20.21 6.03
CA ASP A 140 -2.99 -21.15 6.67
C ASP A 140 -3.07 -20.95 8.20
N GLY A 141 -3.31 -19.71 8.63
CA GLY A 141 -3.42 -19.32 10.02
C GLY A 141 -2.09 -19.29 10.81
N THR A 142 -0.98 -19.74 10.23
CA THR A 142 0.34 -19.77 10.89
C THR A 142 1.17 -18.54 10.47
N VAL A 143 1.69 -17.80 11.44
CA VAL A 143 2.60 -16.66 11.21
C VAL A 143 3.93 -17.16 10.65
N LYS A 144 4.31 -16.72 9.47
CA LYS A 144 5.57 -17.10 8.79
C LYS A 144 6.65 -16.04 8.95
N LYS A 145 6.25 -14.78 9.04
CA LYS A 145 7.15 -13.63 9.18
C LYS A 145 6.46 -12.51 9.93
N MET A 146 7.22 -11.79 10.74
CA MET A 146 6.81 -10.56 11.42
C MET A 146 7.85 -9.46 11.18
N PHE A 147 7.36 -8.25 10.98
CA PHE A 147 8.14 -7.01 11.02
C PHE A 147 7.50 -6.11 12.07
N ILE A 148 8.07 -6.08 13.26
CA ILE A 148 7.55 -5.34 14.41
C ILE A 148 8.41 -4.09 14.56
N GLU A 149 7.78 -2.92 14.60
CA GLU A 149 8.52 -1.66 14.78
C GLU A 149 9.29 -1.64 16.09
N PRO A 150 10.50 -1.05 16.11
CA PRO A 150 11.32 -1.01 17.32
C PRO A 150 10.65 -0.21 18.43
N ASP A 151 10.91 -0.61 19.68
CA ASP A 151 10.47 0.13 20.87
C ASP A 151 11.24 1.45 21.01
N LYS A 152 10.79 2.46 20.27
CA LYS A 152 11.33 3.81 20.26
C LYS A 152 10.23 4.82 20.61
N PRO A 153 10.58 5.98 21.20
CA PRO A 153 9.63 7.06 21.42
C PRO A 153 8.97 7.53 20.13
N GLY A 154 7.71 7.91 20.22
CA GLY A 154 6.91 8.38 19.08
C GLY A 154 6.15 7.27 18.40
N ASP A 155 6.06 7.34 17.08
CA ASP A 155 5.37 6.38 16.21
C ASP A 155 6.35 5.86 15.14
N PRO A 156 7.25 4.92 15.48
CA PRO A 156 8.25 4.42 14.56
C PRO A 156 7.62 3.75 13.33
N PHE A 157 8.23 3.96 12.16
CA PHE A 157 7.84 3.37 10.90
C PHE A 157 9.09 3.09 10.06
N GLU A 158 9.74 1.96 10.33
CA GLU A 158 11.07 1.63 9.80
C GLU A 158 11.12 0.27 9.09
N VAL A 159 10.26 -0.68 9.49
CA VAL A 159 10.34 -2.08 9.03
C VAL A 159 9.01 -2.70 8.63
N SER A 160 7.88 -2.13 9.00
CA SER A 160 6.55 -2.73 8.76
C SER A 160 5.89 -2.25 7.47
N ASP A 161 6.62 -1.49 6.65
CA ASP A 161 6.13 -0.97 5.38
C ASP A 161 5.92 -2.07 4.33
N ALA A 162 5.16 -1.71 3.29
CA ALA A 162 4.79 -2.65 2.23
C ALA A 162 5.98 -3.10 1.37
N ASP A 163 6.97 -2.22 1.16
CA ASP A 163 8.15 -2.54 0.36
C ASP A 163 9.05 -3.55 1.09
N THR A 164 9.20 -3.41 2.41
CA THR A 164 9.91 -4.39 3.26
C THR A 164 9.23 -5.76 3.21
N MET A 165 7.90 -5.82 3.33
CA MET A 165 7.14 -7.07 3.20
C MET A 165 7.29 -7.67 1.81
N LEU A 166 7.21 -6.84 0.77
CA LEU A 166 7.34 -7.28 -0.62
C LEU A 166 8.72 -7.86 -0.89
N LYS A 167 9.78 -7.19 -0.43
CA LYS A 167 11.16 -7.67 -0.55
C LYS A 167 11.41 -9.01 0.18
N TYR A 168 10.70 -9.26 1.26
CA TYR A 168 10.74 -10.56 1.92
C TYR A 168 10.08 -11.66 1.08
N LEU A 169 8.92 -11.36 0.47
CA LEU A 169 8.17 -12.32 -0.36
C LEU A 169 8.86 -12.60 -1.70
N ASP A 170 9.46 -11.58 -2.30
CA ASP A 170 10.28 -11.66 -3.51
C ASP A 170 11.56 -10.81 -3.37
N PRO A 171 12.67 -11.42 -2.95
CA PRO A 171 13.95 -10.72 -2.79
C PRO A 171 14.51 -10.10 -4.09
N ASN A 172 14.01 -10.55 -5.24
CA ASN A 172 14.44 -10.06 -6.55
C ASN A 172 13.45 -9.04 -7.13
N TYR A 173 12.40 -8.71 -6.40
CA TYR A 173 11.43 -7.73 -6.86
C TYR A 173 12.12 -6.39 -7.12
N GLN A 174 11.97 -5.92 -8.34
CA GLN A 174 12.33 -4.57 -8.75
C GLN A 174 11.03 -3.83 -9.07
N GLN A 175 10.82 -2.72 -8.40
CA GLN A 175 9.65 -1.89 -8.67
C GLN A 175 9.74 -1.39 -10.12
N PRO A 176 8.72 -1.67 -10.95
CA PRO A 176 8.70 -1.08 -12.28
C PRO A 176 8.61 0.45 -12.15
N PRO A 177 9.25 1.19 -13.03
CA PRO A 177 9.18 2.63 -13.00
C PRO A 177 7.73 3.12 -13.13
N SER A 178 7.37 4.13 -12.37
CA SER A 178 6.09 4.79 -12.49
C SER A 178 6.10 5.68 -13.73
N VAL A 179 5.22 5.42 -14.69
CA VAL A 179 5.12 6.21 -15.92
C VAL A 179 3.76 6.88 -16.00
N ALA A 180 3.73 8.20 -16.10
CA ALA A 180 2.53 8.97 -16.37
C ALA A 180 2.64 9.68 -17.74
N ILE A 181 1.57 9.62 -18.53
CA ILE A 181 1.51 10.31 -19.83
C ILE A 181 0.24 11.17 -19.93
N PHE A 182 0.44 12.47 -20.09
CA PHE A 182 -0.65 13.41 -20.38
C PHE A 182 -0.94 13.40 -21.87
N THR A 183 -2.22 13.19 -22.24
CA THR A 183 -2.66 13.04 -23.62
C THR A 183 -3.90 13.88 -23.92
N LYS A 184 -4.32 13.89 -25.18
CA LYS A 184 -5.66 14.35 -25.60
C LYS A 184 -6.20 13.45 -26.70
N PRO A 185 -7.52 13.33 -26.86
CA PRO A 185 -8.11 12.56 -27.94
C PRO A 185 -7.63 13.01 -29.33
N GLY A 186 -7.39 12.06 -30.23
CA GLY A 186 -6.99 12.34 -31.61
C GLY A 186 -5.57 12.86 -31.80
N CYS A 187 -4.72 12.83 -30.79
CA CYS A 187 -3.33 13.31 -30.86
C CYS A 187 -2.41 12.22 -31.46
N PRO A 188 -1.84 12.40 -32.67
CA PRO A 188 -0.97 11.39 -33.27
C PRO A 188 0.37 11.23 -32.53
N PHE A 189 0.91 12.29 -31.96
CA PHE A 189 2.13 12.25 -31.16
C PHE A 189 1.91 11.49 -29.86
N CYS A 190 0.72 11.59 -29.26
CA CYS A 190 0.36 10.81 -28.07
C CYS A 190 0.28 9.32 -28.42
N ALA A 191 -0.31 8.97 -29.56
CA ALA A 191 -0.37 7.59 -30.03
C ALA A 191 1.04 7.01 -30.25
N LYS A 192 1.93 7.79 -30.87
CA LYS A 192 3.33 7.39 -31.12
C LYS A 192 4.09 7.17 -29.80
N ALA A 193 3.96 8.06 -28.83
CA ALA A 193 4.59 7.91 -27.52
C ALA A 193 4.08 6.68 -26.76
N LYS A 194 2.76 6.47 -26.76
CA LYS A 194 2.15 5.26 -26.15
C LYS A 194 2.62 3.96 -26.80
N ALA A 195 2.78 3.96 -28.13
CA ALA A 195 3.30 2.79 -28.86
C ALA A 195 4.72 2.44 -28.42
N LEU A 196 5.61 3.43 -28.27
CA LEU A 196 6.98 3.20 -27.79
C LEU A 196 6.99 2.68 -26.35
N LEU A 197 6.23 3.29 -25.45
CA LEU A 197 6.14 2.82 -24.05
C LEU A 197 5.70 1.34 -23.99
N LYS A 198 4.69 0.99 -24.81
CA LYS A 198 4.20 -0.40 -24.91
C LYS A 198 5.26 -1.34 -25.52
N GLU A 199 5.99 -0.92 -26.54
CA GLU A 199 7.09 -1.68 -27.15
C GLU A 199 8.18 -2.00 -26.14
N LYS A 200 8.46 -1.06 -25.23
CA LYS A 200 9.41 -1.23 -24.14
C LYS A 200 8.86 -2.04 -22.94
N GLY A 201 7.62 -2.51 -23.02
CA GLY A 201 6.98 -3.26 -21.92
C GLY A 201 6.57 -2.41 -20.71
N LEU A 202 6.50 -1.09 -20.88
CA LEU A 202 6.16 -0.15 -19.81
C LEU A 202 4.66 0.01 -19.67
N SER A 203 4.15 -0.27 -18.49
CA SER A 203 2.83 0.17 -18.07
C SER A 203 2.86 1.68 -17.80
N TYR A 204 1.77 2.37 -18.09
CA TYR A 204 1.67 3.81 -17.84
C TYR A 204 0.25 4.20 -17.44
N GLU A 205 0.15 5.22 -16.62
CA GLU A 205 -1.10 5.92 -16.34
C GLU A 205 -1.35 6.97 -17.43
N GLU A 206 -2.50 6.87 -18.10
CA GLU A 206 -2.91 7.84 -19.10
C GLU A 206 -3.84 8.90 -18.51
N ILE A 207 -3.37 10.14 -18.44
CA ILE A 207 -4.13 11.31 -17.96
C ILE A 207 -4.61 12.11 -19.15
N VAL A 208 -5.92 12.09 -19.41
CA VAL A 208 -6.52 12.70 -20.61
C VAL A 208 -6.95 14.13 -20.32
N LEU A 209 -6.41 15.09 -21.06
CA LEU A 209 -6.80 16.49 -20.94
C LEU A 209 -8.26 16.71 -21.30
N GLY A 210 -8.95 17.48 -20.46
CA GLY A 210 -10.37 17.77 -20.56
C GLY A 210 -11.27 16.76 -19.85
N ARG A 211 -10.72 15.60 -19.43
CA ARG A 211 -11.38 14.60 -18.60
C ARG A 211 -10.74 14.54 -17.20
N ASP A 212 -9.45 14.24 -17.15
CA ASP A 212 -8.73 13.94 -15.91
C ASP A 212 -7.88 15.13 -15.41
N ALA A 213 -7.46 15.99 -16.33
CA ALA A 213 -6.67 17.16 -16.01
C ALA A 213 -6.95 18.34 -16.97
N SER A 214 -6.63 19.55 -16.53
CA SER A 214 -6.68 20.74 -17.36
C SER A 214 -5.33 21.04 -18.02
N THR A 215 -5.34 21.85 -19.10
CA THR A 215 -4.11 22.37 -19.71
C THR A 215 -3.30 23.22 -18.72
N VAL A 216 -3.98 23.88 -17.77
CA VAL A 216 -3.31 24.65 -16.70
C VAL A 216 -2.50 23.75 -15.79
N ALA A 217 -3.07 22.59 -15.39
CA ALA A 217 -2.37 21.60 -14.58
C ALA A 217 -1.10 21.09 -15.28
N VAL A 218 -1.21 20.71 -16.57
CA VAL A 218 -0.04 20.26 -17.35
C VAL A 218 1.03 21.32 -17.42
N ARG A 219 0.64 22.60 -17.69
CA ARG A 219 1.58 23.71 -17.71
C ARG A 219 2.28 23.92 -16.36
N ALA A 220 1.55 23.77 -15.27
CA ALA A 220 2.10 23.96 -13.93
C ALA A 220 3.21 22.96 -13.60
N ILE A 221 3.06 21.69 -14.03
CA ILE A 221 4.01 20.60 -13.70
C ILE A 221 5.09 20.42 -14.76
N SER A 222 4.82 20.69 -16.04
CA SER A 222 5.77 20.48 -17.16
C SER A 222 6.40 21.75 -17.71
N GLY A 223 5.83 22.92 -17.40
CA GLY A 223 6.16 24.19 -18.06
C GLY A 223 5.66 24.28 -19.50
N ARG A 224 5.00 23.25 -20.05
CA ARG A 224 4.55 23.16 -21.45
C ARG A 224 3.03 23.09 -21.55
N THR A 225 2.49 23.52 -22.69
CA THR A 225 1.03 23.49 -22.97
C THR A 225 0.64 22.44 -24.00
N THR A 226 1.62 21.69 -24.53
CA THR A 226 1.42 20.66 -25.56
C THR A 226 1.37 19.27 -24.93
N VAL A 227 0.76 18.32 -25.65
CA VAL A 227 0.76 16.89 -25.30
C VAL A 227 1.33 16.07 -26.47
N PRO A 228 1.93 14.88 -26.19
CA PRO A 228 2.05 14.27 -24.88
C PRO A 228 3.03 15.01 -23.97
N GLN A 229 2.90 14.82 -22.65
CA GLN A 229 3.93 15.10 -21.67
C GLN A 229 4.12 13.84 -20.85
N ILE A 230 5.36 13.36 -20.77
CA ILE A 230 5.72 12.08 -20.17
C ILE A 230 6.55 12.33 -18.92
N PHE A 231 6.22 11.60 -17.84
CA PHE A 231 6.96 11.58 -16.60
C PHE A 231 7.32 10.13 -16.27
N ILE A 232 8.56 9.89 -15.85
CA ILE A 232 9.05 8.59 -15.40
C ILE A 232 9.68 8.80 -14.02
N ASP A 233 9.18 8.09 -13.01
CA ASP A 233 9.59 8.22 -11.60
C ASP A 233 9.64 9.68 -11.12
N GLY A 234 8.58 10.43 -11.48
CA GLY A 234 8.47 11.85 -11.13
C GLY A 234 9.33 12.79 -11.96
N GLN A 235 10.22 12.29 -12.81
CA GLN A 235 11.06 13.12 -13.68
C GLN A 235 10.34 13.45 -14.99
N HIS A 236 10.31 14.71 -15.36
CA HIS A 236 9.73 15.16 -16.61
C HIS A 236 10.67 14.83 -17.79
N VAL A 237 10.29 13.83 -18.60
CA VAL A 237 11.02 13.44 -19.82
C VAL A 237 10.77 14.47 -20.95
N GLY A 238 9.54 14.94 -21.09
CA GLY A 238 9.13 15.87 -22.12
C GLY A 238 8.03 15.35 -23.03
N GLY A 239 8.05 15.76 -24.30
CA GLY A 239 7.09 15.36 -25.33
C GLY A 239 7.48 14.07 -26.06
N CYS A 240 6.74 13.79 -27.15
CA CYS A 240 6.99 12.60 -27.97
C CYS A 240 8.42 12.57 -28.53
N ASP A 241 8.92 13.68 -29.05
CA ASP A 241 10.25 13.75 -29.65
C ASP A 241 11.35 13.62 -28.58
N ASP A 242 11.12 14.17 -27.37
CA ASP A 242 12.04 14.04 -26.25
C ASP A 242 12.13 12.56 -25.80
N LEU A 243 11.01 11.86 -25.73
CA LEU A 243 10.95 10.44 -25.40
C LEU A 243 11.68 9.57 -26.44
N MET A 244 11.45 9.84 -27.74
CA MET A 244 12.11 9.15 -28.85
C MET A 244 13.64 9.38 -28.82
N ALA A 245 14.06 10.62 -28.57
CA ALA A 245 15.48 10.96 -28.47
C ALA A 245 16.14 10.31 -27.24
N LEU A 246 15.42 10.22 -26.12
CA LEU A 246 15.87 9.51 -24.92
C LEU A 246 16.09 8.02 -25.21
N ASP A 247 15.16 7.37 -25.87
CA ASP A 247 15.25 5.97 -26.26
C ASP A 247 16.41 5.73 -27.25
N ALA A 248 16.53 6.55 -28.30
CA ALA A 248 17.56 6.41 -29.32
C ALA A 248 18.99 6.50 -28.78
N ARG A 249 19.22 7.24 -27.69
CA ARG A 249 20.54 7.32 -26.99
C ARG A 249 20.71 6.29 -25.87
N GLY A 250 19.76 5.35 -25.71
CA GLY A 250 19.80 4.32 -24.66
C GLY A 250 19.47 4.83 -23.27
N GLY A 251 19.07 6.11 -23.13
CA GLY A 251 18.79 6.73 -21.83
C GLY A 251 17.45 6.32 -21.21
N LEU A 252 16.60 5.60 -21.94
CA LEU A 252 15.36 5.05 -21.39
C LEU A 252 15.62 3.79 -20.56
N THR A 253 16.57 2.95 -20.98
CA THR A 253 16.92 1.70 -20.30
C THR A 253 17.37 1.87 -18.83
N PRO A 254 18.24 2.81 -18.45
CA PRO A 254 18.59 3.04 -17.04
C PRO A 254 17.40 3.49 -16.19
N LEU A 255 16.49 4.30 -16.74
CA LEU A 255 15.26 4.71 -16.05
C LEU A 255 14.29 3.54 -15.82
N LEU A 256 14.47 2.42 -16.52
CA LEU A 256 13.67 1.21 -16.38
C LEU A 256 14.25 0.23 -15.35
N GLN A 257 15.50 0.40 -14.95
CA GLN A 257 16.21 -0.52 -14.07
C GLN A 257 16.30 -0.01 -12.63
N GLY A 258 15.84 1.22 -12.36
CA GLY A 258 15.82 1.84 -11.04
C GLY A 258 17.22 1.84 -10.42
N ASP A 259 18.06 2.81 -10.78
CA ASP A 259 19.31 3.06 -10.05
C ASP A 259 19.05 3.78 -8.74
#